data_4f935ab911cb82bc5eefbad2e98fa7e2
#
_entry.id   4f935ab911cb82bc5eefbad2e98fa7e2
#
_cell.length_a   1.000
_cell.length_b   1.000
_cell.length_c   1.000
_cell.angle_alpha   90.00
_cell.angle_beta   90.00
_cell.angle_gamma   90.00
#
_symmetry.space_group_name_H-M   'P 1'
#
loop_
_entity.id
_entity.type
_entity.pdbx_description
1 polymer ?
#
loop_
_entity_poly.entity_id
_entity_poly.type
_entity_poly.pdbx_seq_one_letter_code
_entity_poly.pdbx_strand_id
1 'polypeptide(L)'
;MLIKALNEYYDILARNDKVCKDGFSKQNITHMIMLRKDGTVSDIINVEQESEPDSKGKTKLQPISVVLPERTQKPGIDGNIVEHRPLYIFGLNYDNKSGTYSTEDSTDKAKKSHKAFVDKNLEFTEGMTSDIVTAYRNFLQKWNPQDETEDELLVNLGKAYSTANFIFGLDGHPEIKLHDTDGEIAQKIAELKKSVGPVQGNDICAVTGEKGEISVTHDKIKGVRNANATGAL
;
A
#
# COMPACT_ATOMS: atom_id res chain seq x y z
N MET A 1 22.87 12.63 21.05
CA MET A 1 22.78 13.94 20.38
C MET A 1 22.30 13.86 18.94
N LEU A 2 22.96 13.08 18.03
CA LEU A 2 22.54 13.03 16.61
C LEU A 2 21.10 12.55 16.41
N ILE A 3 20.72 11.42 17.02
CA ILE A 3 19.38 10.82 16.84
C ILE A 3 18.29 11.76 17.39
N LYS A 4 18.54 12.44 18.54
CA LYS A 4 17.60 13.43 19.06
C LYS A 4 17.42 14.60 18.09
N ALA A 5 18.51 15.13 17.53
CA ALA A 5 18.42 16.20 16.52
C ALA A 5 17.70 15.78 15.23
N LEU A 6 17.87 14.51 14.81
CA LEU A 6 17.13 13.95 13.66
C LEU A 6 15.64 13.83 13.98
N ASN A 7 15.27 13.43 15.19
CA ASN A 7 13.87 13.35 15.60
C ASN A 7 13.23 14.75 15.65
N GLU A 8 13.91 15.73 16.25
CA GLU A 8 13.44 17.12 16.26
C GLU A 8 13.29 17.69 14.85
N TYR A 9 14.22 17.35 13.95
CA TYR A 9 14.15 17.76 12.54
C TYR A 9 12.98 17.07 11.81
N TYR A 10 12.73 15.80 12.07
CA TYR A 10 11.57 15.09 11.55
C TYR A 10 10.27 15.76 11.99
N ASP A 11 10.14 16.14 13.26
CA ASP A 11 8.96 16.83 13.77
C ASP A 11 8.72 18.18 13.07
N ILE A 12 9.80 18.91 12.78
CA ILE A 12 9.72 20.16 11.99
C ILE A 12 9.22 19.89 10.58
N LEU A 13 9.74 18.84 9.92
CA LEU A 13 9.32 18.47 8.58
C LEU A 13 7.85 18.00 8.54
N ALA A 14 7.44 17.22 9.55
CA ALA A 14 6.07 16.73 9.69
C ALA A 14 5.05 17.88 9.88
N ARG A 15 5.38 18.86 10.73
CA ARG A 15 4.55 20.08 10.94
C ARG A 15 4.43 20.96 9.68
N ASN A 16 5.38 20.86 8.76
CA ASN A 16 5.39 21.59 7.50
C ASN A 16 4.95 20.75 6.30
N ASP A 17 4.33 19.59 6.51
CA ASP A 17 3.86 18.64 5.49
C ASP A 17 4.96 18.22 4.48
N LYS A 18 6.23 18.22 4.92
CA LYS A 18 7.38 17.81 4.10
C LYS A 18 7.65 16.30 4.12
N VAL A 19 7.09 15.59 5.09
CA VAL A 19 7.14 14.12 5.24
C VAL A 19 5.73 13.58 5.41
N CYS A 20 5.54 12.30 5.14
CA CYS A 20 4.24 11.66 5.39
C CYS A 20 3.93 11.65 6.89
N LYS A 21 2.65 11.72 7.24
CA LYS A 21 2.17 11.49 8.61
C LYS A 21 2.58 10.09 9.07
N ASP A 22 2.77 9.93 10.37
CA ASP A 22 3.08 8.61 10.95
C ASP A 22 2.03 7.56 10.57
N GLY A 23 2.49 6.38 10.19
CA GLY A 23 1.66 5.29 9.66
C GLY A 23 1.37 5.38 8.15
N PHE A 24 1.96 6.35 7.45
CA PHE A 24 1.80 6.51 6.00
C PHE A 24 3.15 6.64 5.28
N SER A 25 3.19 6.17 4.03
CA SER A 25 4.37 6.28 3.16
C SER A 25 3.98 6.57 1.71
N LYS A 26 4.89 7.17 0.95
CA LYS A 26 4.71 7.38 -0.49
C LYS A 26 4.95 6.09 -1.26
N GLN A 27 4.05 5.79 -2.18
CA GLN A 27 4.16 4.66 -3.11
C GLN A 27 3.99 5.15 -4.54
N ASN A 28 4.72 4.52 -5.46
CA ASN A 28 4.60 4.79 -6.88
C ASN A 28 3.47 3.93 -7.46
N ILE A 29 2.45 4.60 -7.99
CA ILE A 29 1.22 3.97 -8.50
C ILE A 29 1.13 4.16 -10.00
N THR A 30 0.77 3.11 -10.71
CA THR A 30 0.61 3.10 -12.17
C THR A 30 -0.84 2.97 -12.61
N HIS A 31 -1.67 2.29 -11.82
CA HIS A 31 -3.05 1.99 -12.21
C HIS A 31 -4.03 2.21 -11.07
N MET A 32 -5.28 2.48 -11.42
CA MET A 32 -6.40 2.57 -10.49
C MET A 32 -7.49 1.57 -10.88
N ILE A 33 -7.89 0.74 -9.93
CA ILE A 33 -9.00 -0.20 -10.04
C ILE A 33 -10.28 0.56 -9.70
N MET A 34 -11.22 0.62 -10.64
CA MET A 34 -12.52 1.24 -10.43
C MET A 34 -13.52 0.19 -9.94
N LEU A 35 -14.10 0.45 -8.78
CA LEU A 35 -15.04 -0.46 -8.13
C LEU A 35 -16.47 0.08 -8.18
N ARG A 36 -17.40 -0.74 -8.65
CA ARG A 36 -18.83 -0.50 -8.42
C ARG A 36 -19.18 -0.79 -6.97
N LYS A 37 -20.27 -0.21 -6.48
CA LYS A 37 -20.73 -0.42 -5.10
C LYS A 37 -20.94 -1.90 -4.74
N ASP A 38 -21.26 -2.74 -5.71
CA ASP A 38 -21.43 -4.19 -5.52
C ASP A 38 -20.10 -4.98 -5.47
N GLY A 39 -18.97 -4.30 -5.59
CA GLY A 39 -17.63 -4.89 -5.58
C GLY A 39 -17.12 -5.36 -6.93
N THR A 40 -17.90 -5.21 -8.00
CA THR A 40 -17.43 -5.57 -9.35
C THR A 40 -16.37 -4.57 -9.82
N VAL A 41 -15.27 -5.06 -10.38
CA VAL A 41 -14.28 -4.24 -11.07
C VAL A 41 -14.90 -3.76 -12.39
N SER A 42 -15.05 -2.46 -12.55
CA SER A 42 -15.62 -1.88 -13.78
C SER A 42 -14.57 -1.50 -14.81
N ASP A 43 -13.37 -1.12 -14.33
CA ASP A 43 -12.26 -0.71 -15.19
C ASP A 43 -10.92 -0.75 -14.44
N ILE A 44 -9.81 -0.79 -15.17
CA ILE A 44 -8.45 -0.63 -14.67
C ILE A 44 -7.78 0.50 -15.47
N ILE A 45 -7.69 1.67 -14.88
CA ILE A 45 -7.25 2.90 -15.54
C ILE A 45 -5.75 3.11 -15.30
N ASN A 46 -4.98 3.37 -16.35
CA ASN A 46 -3.61 3.86 -16.21
C ASN A 46 -3.64 5.31 -15.69
N VAL A 47 -2.95 5.57 -14.58
CA VAL A 47 -2.87 6.89 -13.92
C VAL A 47 -1.47 7.50 -13.99
N GLU A 48 -0.58 6.90 -14.76
CA GLU A 48 0.76 7.46 -14.99
C GLU A 48 0.67 8.83 -15.67
N GLN A 49 1.61 9.70 -15.37
CA GLN A 49 1.69 11.04 -15.92
C GLN A 49 2.93 11.18 -16.81
N GLU A 50 2.87 12.05 -17.79
CA GLU A 50 4.04 12.41 -18.58
C GLU A 50 5.07 13.13 -17.71
N SER A 51 6.32 12.68 -17.80
CA SER A 51 7.46 13.39 -17.20
C SER A 51 7.71 14.73 -17.90
N GLU A 52 8.44 15.61 -17.26
CA GLU A 52 9.03 16.73 -17.98
C GLU A 52 9.92 16.21 -19.13
N PRO A 53 9.97 16.96 -20.26
CA PRO A 53 10.81 16.58 -21.38
C PRO A 53 12.29 16.47 -20.95
N ASP A 54 12.96 15.41 -21.40
CA ASP A 54 14.41 15.28 -21.21
C ASP A 54 15.18 16.31 -22.09
N SER A 55 16.52 16.30 -22.00
CA SER A 55 17.39 17.18 -22.79
C SER A 55 17.23 17.02 -24.32
N LYS A 56 16.50 15.98 -24.77
CA LYS A 56 16.18 15.70 -26.18
C LYS A 56 14.71 15.95 -26.50
N GLY A 57 13.95 16.56 -25.59
CA GLY A 57 12.54 16.86 -25.75
C GLY A 57 11.60 15.64 -25.65
N LYS A 58 12.07 14.49 -25.11
CA LYS A 58 11.26 13.28 -24.98
C LYS A 58 10.62 13.23 -23.60
N THR A 59 9.32 12.99 -23.55
CA THR A 59 8.58 12.64 -22.34
C THR A 59 8.50 11.13 -22.16
N LYS A 60 8.30 10.69 -20.92
CA LYS A 60 8.06 9.28 -20.55
C LYS A 60 6.92 9.24 -19.55
N LEU A 61 6.12 8.19 -19.61
CA LEU A 61 5.15 7.91 -18.56
C LEU A 61 5.88 7.56 -17.26
N GLN A 62 5.43 8.14 -16.17
CA GLN A 62 5.96 7.95 -14.82
C GLN A 62 4.82 7.67 -13.86
N PRO A 63 5.01 6.74 -12.90
CA PRO A 63 4.05 6.51 -11.84
C PRO A 63 3.77 7.79 -11.05
N ILE A 64 2.52 7.97 -10.64
CA ILE A 64 2.18 9.02 -9.68
C ILE A 64 2.61 8.62 -8.27
N SER A 65 3.03 9.62 -7.47
CA SER A 65 3.38 9.39 -6.06
C SER A 65 2.14 9.58 -5.19
N VAL A 66 1.69 8.51 -4.54
CA VAL A 66 0.49 8.49 -3.70
C VAL A 66 0.85 8.14 -2.26
N VAL A 67 0.20 8.79 -1.30
CA VAL A 67 0.36 8.49 0.13
C VAL A 67 -0.58 7.34 0.49
N LEU A 68 -0.01 6.22 0.90
CA LEU A 68 -0.73 5.03 1.33
C LEU A 68 -0.39 4.67 2.78
N PRO A 69 -1.23 3.87 3.47
CA PRO A 69 -0.86 3.27 4.74
C PRO A 69 0.50 2.57 4.66
N GLU A 70 1.31 2.76 5.69
CA GLU A 70 2.66 2.23 5.72
C GLU A 70 2.64 0.70 5.67
N ARG A 71 3.54 0.17 4.86
CA ARG A 71 3.71 -1.26 4.73
C ARG A 71 4.40 -1.83 5.97
N THR A 72 3.80 -2.85 6.58
CA THR A 72 4.47 -3.62 7.63
C THR A 72 5.72 -4.31 7.06
N GLN A 73 6.82 -4.28 7.82
CA GLN A 73 8.11 -4.89 7.41
C GLN A 73 8.33 -6.26 8.07
N LYS A 74 7.25 -6.97 8.38
CA LYS A 74 7.35 -8.31 8.94
C LYS A 74 7.90 -9.29 7.90
N PRO A 75 8.77 -10.23 8.29
CA PRO A 75 9.17 -11.33 7.41
C PRO A 75 7.96 -12.24 7.12
N GLY A 76 7.90 -12.80 5.91
CA GLY A 76 6.83 -13.69 5.48
C GLY A 76 5.79 -13.03 4.58
N ILE A 77 4.63 -13.69 4.46
CA ILE A 77 3.49 -13.20 3.68
C ILE A 77 2.61 -12.38 4.61
N ASP A 78 2.52 -11.07 4.35
CA ASP A 78 1.64 -10.15 5.08
C ASP A 78 1.02 -9.16 4.08
N GLY A 79 -0.31 -9.09 4.05
CA GLY A 79 -1.05 -8.11 3.27
C GLY A 79 -0.96 -6.73 3.92
N ASN A 80 -0.98 -5.67 3.12
CA ASN A 80 -1.07 -4.30 3.64
C ASN A 80 -2.53 -3.87 3.81
N ILE A 81 -2.75 -2.88 4.64
CA ILE A 81 -3.98 -2.10 4.55
C ILE A 81 -3.88 -1.23 3.29
N VAL A 82 -4.90 -1.28 2.43
CA VAL A 82 -4.86 -0.69 1.08
C VAL A 82 -3.64 -1.19 0.29
N GLU A 83 -3.70 -2.46 -0.08
CA GLU A 83 -2.62 -3.14 -0.83
C GLU A 83 -2.50 -2.58 -2.26
N HIS A 84 -1.28 -2.46 -2.75
CA HIS A 84 -0.99 -1.96 -4.09
C HIS A 84 -0.37 -2.99 -5.03
N ARG A 85 0.07 -4.14 -4.51
CA ARG A 85 0.75 -5.18 -5.30
C ARG A 85 -0.24 -6.13 -5.98
N PRO A 86 -0.12 -6.39 -7.29
CA PRO A 86 -1.07 -7.21 -8.03
C PRO A 86 -1.23 -8.63 -7.47
N LEU A 87 -0.14 -9.29 -7.09
CA LEU A 87 -0.17 -10.64 -6.55
C LEU A 87 -1.08 -10.78 -5.31
N TYR A 88 -1.11 -9.75 -4.47
CA TYR A 88 -1.97 -9.74 -3.28
C TYR A 88 -3.41 -9.39 -3.63
N ILE A 89 -3.61 -8.39 -4.49
CA ILE A 89 -4.94 -7.91 -4.86
C ILE A 89 -5.71 -8.96 -5.63
N PHE A 90 -5.10 -9.53 -6.66
CA PHE A 90 -5.79 -10.43 -7.59
C PHE A 90 -5.52 -11.92 -7.29
N GLY A 91 -4.48 -12.27 -6.54
CA GLY A 91 -4.15 -13.66 -6.25
C GLY A 91 -3.66 -14.47 -7.46
N LEU A 92 -3.18 -13.79 -8.49
CA LEU A 92 -2.80 -14.37 -9.77
C LEU A 92 -1.31 -14.14 -10.06
N ASN A 93 -0.68 -15.16 -10.63
CA ASN A 93 0.64 -15.06 -11.26
C ASN A 93 0.44 -14.76 -12.76
N TYR A 94 1.33 -13.96 -13.32
CA TYR A 94 1.38 -13.70 -14.76
C TYR A 94 2.64 -14.31 -15.37
N ASP A 95 2.49 -15.18 -16.34
CA ASP A 95 3.60 -15.71 -17.12
C ASP A 95 3.90 -14.81 -18.32
N ASN A 96 5.03 -14.13 -18.28
CA ASN A 96 5.46 -13.23 -19.36
C ASN A 96 5.75 -13.92 -20.70
N LYS A 97 5.93 -15.26 -20.69
CA LYS A 97 6.22 -16.01 -21.92
C LYS A 97 4.94 -16.42 -22.63
N SER A 98 3.99 -16.97 -21.91
CA SER A 98 2.70 -17.39 -22.45
C SER A 98 1.68 -16.25 -22.52
N GLY A 99 1.83 -15.21 -21.70
CA GLY A 99 0.86 -14.12 -21.57
C GLY A 99 -0.40 -14.54 -20.80
N THR A 100 -0.31 -15.56 -19.96
CA THR A 100 -1.45 -16.15 -19.24
C THR A 100 -1.38 -15.88 -17.75
N TYR A 101 -2.56 -15.85 -17.12
CA TYR A 101 -2.72 -15.77 -15.68
C TYR A 101 -2.96 -17.16 -15.09
N SER A 102 -2.51 -17.37 -13.86
CA SER A 102 -2.67 -18.65 -13.17
C SER A 102 -2.68 -18.44 -11.66
N THR A 103 -3.47 -19.25 -10.95
CA THR A 103 -3.44 -19.34 -9.48
C THR A 103 -2.38 -20.31 -8.99
N GLU A 104 -1.81 -21.13 -9.88
CA GLU A 104 -0.87 -22.17 -9.54
C GLU A 104 0.56 -21.63 -9.46
N ASP A 105 1.23 -21.92 -8.38
CA ASP A 105 2.68 -21.82 -8.22
C ASP A 105 3.17 -22.90 -7.26
N SER A 106 4.45 -23.26 -7.35
CA SER A 106 5.07 -24.33 -6.55
C SER A 106 5.04 -24.08 -5.03
N THR A 107 4.68 -22.87 -4.59
CA THR A 107 4.75 -22.43 -3.18
C THR A 107 3.40 -21.97 -2.63
N ASP A 108 2.34 -22.01 -3.42
CA ASP A 108 1.02 -21.40 -3.13
C ASP A 108 1.13 -19.91 -2.72
N LYS A 109 2.15 -19.22 -3.18
CA LYS A 109 2.43 -17.85 -2.76
C LYS A 109 1.30 -16.89 -3.18
N ALA A 110 0.79 -17.01 -4.40
CA ALA A 110 -0.31 -16.18 -4.90
C ALA A 110 -1.55 -16.35 -4.00
N LYS A 111 -1.96 -17.59 -3.76
CA LYS A 111 -3.10 -17.93 -2.92
C LYS A 111 -2.94 -17.44 -1.49
N LYS A 112 -1.78 -17.70 -0.87
CA LYS A 112 -1.48 -17.26 0.50
C LYS A 112 -1.44 -15.74 0.62
N SER A 113 -0.86 -15.06 -0.38
CA SER A 113 -0.78 -13.58 -0.40
C SER A 113 -2.16 -12.96 -0.52
N HIS A 114 -2.99 -13.46 -1.43
CA HIS A 114 -4.35 -12.98 -1.61
C HIS A 114 -5.19 -13.21 -0.35
N LYS A 115 -5.13 -14.40 0.23
CA LYS A 115 -5.84 -14.69 1.47
C LYS A 115 -5.42 -13.75 2.61
N ALA A 116 -4.11 -13.52 2.80
CA ALA A 116 -3.61 -12.62 3.83
C ALA A 116 -4.08 -11.17 3.61
N PHE A 117 -4.17 -10.74 2.36
CA PHE A 117 -4.71 -9.44 2.00
C PHE A 117 -6.21 -9.33 2.30
N VAL A 118 -7.01 -10.30 1.86
CA VAL A 118 -8.46 -10.32 2.07
C VAL A 118 -8.80 -10.32 3.56
N ASP A 119 -8.25 -11.29 4.31
CA ASP A 119 -8.55 -11.45 5.74
C ASP A 119 -8.23 -10.16 6.51
N LYS A 120 -7.05 -9.60 6.31
CA LYS A 120 -6.60 -8.40 7.02
C LYS A 120 -7.46 -7.17 6.70
N ASN A 121 -7.81 -6.99 5.43
CA ASN A 121 -8.59 -5.80 5.04
C ASN A 121 -10.07 -5.91 5.41
N LEU A 122 -10.66 -7.09 5.37
CA LEU A 122 -12.03 -7.31 5.88
C LEU A 122 -12.12 -7.04 7.39
N GLU A 123 -11.15 -7.52 8.18
CA GLU A 123 -11.06 -7.24 9.61
C GLU A 123 -10.85 -5.74 9.88
N PHE A 124 -9.88 -5.14 9.20
CA PHE A 124 -9.55 -3.72 9.42
C PHE A 124 -10.71 -2.79 9.07
N THR A 125 -11.45 -3.06 8.01
CA THR A 125 -12.55 -2.22 7.54
C THR A 125 -13.90 -2.57 8.16
N GLU A 126 -13.92 -3.43 9.17
CA GLU A 126 -15.17 -3.77 9.88
C GLU A 126 -15.80 -2.54 10.51
N GLY A 127 -17.11 -2.39 10.30
CA GLY A 127 -17.91 -1.26 10.80
C GLY A 127 -17.81 0.04 9.98
N MET A 128 -16.97 0.09 8.95
CA MET A 128 -16.90 1.24 8.03
C MET A 128 -18.06 1.20 7.02
N THR A 129 -18.55 2.39 6.62
CA THR A 129 -19.81 2.51 5.86
C THR A 129 -19.71 3.40 4.63
N SER A 130 -18.61 4.10 4.39
CA SER A 130 -18.45 4.92 3.19
C SER A 130 -18.61 4.10 1.91
N ASP A 131 -19.10 4.72 0.85
CA ASP A 131 -19.40 4.06 -0.42
C ASP A 131 -18.17 3.31 -0.97
N ILE A 132 -16.99 3.93 -0.93
CA ILE A 132 -15.75 3.31 -1.43
C ILE A 132 -15.31 2.13 -0.56
N VAL A 133 -15.44 2.22 0.76
CA VAL A 133 -15.09 1.10 1.66
C VAL A 133 -16.09 -0.03 1.49
N THR A 134 -17.38 0.27 1.31
CA THR A 134 -18.41 -0.73 1.01
C THR A 134 -18.10 -1.45 -0.30
N ALA A 135 -17.81 -0.72 -1.37
CA ALA A 135 -17.40 -1.29 -2.65
C ALA A 135 -16.15 -2.18 -2.53
N TYR A 136 -15.16 -1.70 -1.78
CA TYR A 136 -13.94 -2.45 -1.52
C TYR A 136 -14.19 -3.75 -0.74
N ARG A 137 -14.98 -3.71 0.33
CA ARG A 137 -15.34 -4.92 1.09
C ARG A 137 -16.11 -5.93 0.23
N ASN A 138 -17.03 -5.46 -0.62
CA ASN A 138 -17.74 -6.31 -1.56
C ASN A 138 -16.79 -6.94 -2.58
N PHE A 139 -15.80 -6.19 -3.09
CA PHE A 139 -14.74 -6.73 -3.94
C PHE A 139 -13.96 -7.84 -3.22
N LEU A 140 -13.48 -7.60 -2.00
CA LEU A 140 -12.73 -8.58 -1.21
C LEU A 140 -13.50 -9.88 -0.97
N GLN A 141 -14.81 -9.82 -0.85
CA GLN A 141 -15.67 -11.00 -0.63
C GLN A 141 -16.04 -11.72 -1.92
N LYS A 142 -16.09 -11.00 -3.04
CA LYS A 142 -16.61 -11.50 -4.32
C LYS A 142 -15.50 -12.01 -5.24
N TRP A 143 -14.33 -11.37 -5.22
CA TRP A 143 -13.23 -11.71 -6.09
C TRP A 143 -12.67 -13.11 -5.78
N ASN A 144 -12.77 -14.01 -6.77
CA ASN A 144 -12.21 -15.34 -6.67
C ASN A 144 -11.12 -15.53 -7.75
N PRO A 145 -9.85 -15.61 -7.40
CA PRO A 145 -8.76 -15.71 -8.38
C PRO A 145 -8.91 -16.87 -9.38
N GLN A 146 -9.58 -17.95 -8.99
CA GLN A 146 -9.73 -19.13 -9.86
C GLN A 146 -10.69 -18.87 -11.03
N ASP A 147 -11.67 -18.00 -10.83
CA ASP A 147 -12.68 -17.67 -11.83
C ASP A 147 -12.23 -16.53 -12.76
N GLU A 148 -11.15 -15.82 -12.38
CA GLU A 148 -10.74 -14.56 -13.01
C GLU A 148 -9.43 -14.66 -13.82
N THR A 149 -8.98 -15.88 -14.13
CA THR A 149 -7.74 -16.08 -14.92
C THR A 149 -7.85 -15.60 -16.38
N GLU A 150 -9.07 -15.44 -16.88
CA GLU A 150 -9.39 -14.95 -18.24
C GLU A 150 -10.16 -13.60 -18.18
N ASP A 151 -10.14 -12.89 -17.04
CA ASP A 151 -10.78 -11.58 -16.92
C ASP A 151 -10.24 -10.61 -17.98
N GLU A 152 -11.14 -10.00 -18.75
CA GLU A 152 -10.78 -9.14 -19.88
C GLU A 152 -9.93 -7.94 -19.48
N LEU A 153 -10.17 -7.34 -18.31
CA LEU A 153 -9.41 -6.19 -17.84
C LEU A 153 -7.97 -6.59 -17.49
N LEU A 154 -7.78 -7.77 -16.89
CA LEU A 154 -6.44 -8.30 -16.61
C LEU A 154 -5.73 -8.73 -17.90
N VAL A 155 -6.44 -9.37 -18.84
CA VAL A 155 -5.88 -9.76 -20.14
C VAL A 155 -5.42 -8.52 -20.91
N ASN A 156 -6.19 -7.44 -20.89
CA ASN A 156 -5.81 -6.15 -21.51
C ASN A 156 -4.60 -5.50 -20.84
N LEU A 157 -4.44 -5.67 -19.52
CA LEU A 157 -3.27 -5.18 -18.78
C LEU A 157 -2.00 -5.93 -19.20
N GLY A 158 -2.09 -7.24 -19.43
CA GLY A 158 -1.01 -8.08 -19.95
C GLY A 158 0.30 -7.93 -19.17
N LYS A 159 1.40 -7.69 -19.89
CA LYS A 159 2.75 -7.56 -19.30
C LYS A 159 2.87 -6.46 -18.24
N ALA A 160 2.06 -5.41 -18.31
CA ALA A 160 2.06 -4.33 -17.33
C ALA A 160 1.72 -4.85 -15.93
N TYR A 161 0.92 -5.91 -15.82
CA TYR A 161 0.58 -6.55 -14.55
C TYR A 161 1.79 -6.83 -13.65
N SER A 162 2.89 -7.33 -14.23
CA SER A 162 4.08 -7.74 -13.46
C SER A 162 4.77 -6.57 -12.73
N THR A 163 4.58 -5.35 -13.20
CA THR A 163 5.22 -4.13 -12.66
C THR A 163 4.21 -3.10 -12.16
N ALA A 164 2.93 -3.35 -12.38
CA ALA A 164 1.87 -2.44 -11.97
C ALA A 164 1.75 -2.37 -10.44
N ASN A 165 1.44 -1.17 -9.97
CA ASN A 165 0.98 -0.91 -8.61
C ASN A 165 -0.37 -0.22 -8.68
N PHE A 166 -1.28 -0.61 -7.80
CA PHE A 166 -2.69 -0.26 -7.88
C PHE A 166 -3.16 0.57 -6.69
N ILE A 167 -4.17 1.40 -6.94
CA ILE A 167 -5.05 2.00 -5.94
C ILE A 167 -6.49 1.69 -6.30
N PHE A 168 -7.42 1.98 -5.41
CA PHE A 168 -8.85 1.76 -5.64
C PHE A 168 -9.60 3.09 -5.68
N GLY A 169 -10.50 3.21 -6.65
CA GLY A 169 -11.42 4.33 -6.82
C GLY A 169 -12.86 3.84 -6.98
N LEU A 170 -13.83 4.73 -6.76
CA LEU A 170 -15.25 4.44 -6.92
C LEU A 170 -15.68 4.69 -8.36
N ASP A 171 -16.36 3.72 -8.97
CA ASP A 171 -16.90 3.84 -10.33
C ASP A 171 -17.89 5.01 -10.43
N GLY A 172 -17.76 5.80 -11.49
CA GLY A 172 -18.49 7.05 -11.68
C GLY A 172 -18.00 8.23 -10.82
N HIS A 173 -17.11 8.00 -9.84
CA HIS A 173 -16.56 8.98 -8.92
C HIS A 173 -15.06 8.77 -8.71
N PRO A 174 -14.21 8.94 -9.75
CA PRO A 174 -12.77 8.65 -9.66
C PRO A 174 -12.01 9.57 -8.69
N GLU A 175 -12.62 10.66 -8.25
CA GLU A 175 -12.12 11.53 -7.19
C GLU A 175 -12.22 10.87 -5.81
N ILE A 176 -13.16 9.92 -5.59
CA ILE A 176 -13.32 9.18 -4.34
C ILE A 176 -12.40 7.96 -4.36
N LYS A 177 -11.40 7.97 -3.51
CA LYS A 177 -10.37 6.93 -3.45
C LYS A 177 -10.30 6.28 -2.08
N LEU A 178 -9.98 5.00 -2.05
CA LEU A 178 -9.88 4.23 -0.81
C LEU A 178 -8.80 4.76 0.15
N HIS A 179 -7.77 5.39 -0.38
CA HIS A 179 -6.61 5.91 0.35
C HIS A 179 -6.71 7.39 0.70
N ASP A 180 -7.87 8.02 0.52
CA ASP A 180 -8.04 9.43 0.83
C ASP A 180 -7.68 9.72 2.30
N THR A 181 -6.92 10.79 2.50
CA THR A 181 -6.31 11.13 3.80
C THR A 181 -7.32 11.58 4.86
N ASP A 182 -8.53 11.90 4.46
CA ASP A 182 -9.70 12.23 5.29
C ASP A 182 -10.74 11.09 5.32
N GLY A 183 -10.48 9.98 4.61
CA GLY A 183 -11.34 8.80 4.58
C GLY A 183 -11.32 7.99 5.88
N GLU A 184 -12.30 7.09 6.04
CA GLU A 184 -12.46 6.25 7.23
C GLU A 184 -11.22 5.41 7.56
N ILE A 185 -10.52 4.89 6.53
CA ILE A 185 -9.28 4.10 6.71
C ILE A 185 -8.19 4.97 7.34
N ALA A 186 -7.97 6.18 6.82
CA ALA A 186 -6.96 7.07 7.32
C ALA A 186 -7.28 7.54 8.76
N GLN A 187 -8.55 7.80 9.04
CA GLN A 187 -9.02 8.16 10.40
C GLN A 187 -8.75 7.02 11.39
N LYS A 188 -9.10 5.77 11.04
CA LYS A 188 -8.85 4.61 11.92
C LYS A 188 -7.35 4.39 12.16
N ILE A 189 -6.48 4.55 11.14
CA ILE A 189 -5.03 4.46 11.33
C ILE A 189 -4.54 5.54 12.30
N ALA A 190 -4.99 6.78 12.13
CA ALA A 190 -4.62 7.88 13.01
C ALA A 190 -5.10 7.66 14.46
N GLU A 191 -6.27 7.07 14.66
CA GLU A 191 -6.80 6.70 15.97
C GLU A 191 -5.96 5.58 16.62
N LEU A 192 -5.65 4.53 15.87
CA LEU A 192 -4.80 3.43 16.35
C LEU A 192 -3.41 3.93 16.76
N LYS A 193 -2.83 4.85 16.00
CA LYS A 193 -1.54 5.47 16.34
C LYS A 193 -1.62 6.34 17.58
N LYS A 194 -2.71 7.07 17.79
CA LYS A 194 -2.94 7.85 19.02
C LYS A 194 -3.20 6.97 20.24
N SER A 195 -3.87 5.83 20.07
CA SER A 195 -4.17 4.89 21.15
C SER A 195 -2.95 4.11 21.62
N VAL A 196 -1.91 4.02 20.81
CA VAL A 196 -0.56 3.63 21.25
C VAL A 196 0.05 4.85 21.97
N GLY A 197 -0.59 5.25 23.05
CA GLY A 197 -0.05 6.23 23.99
C GLY A 197 1.26 5.72 24.60
N PRO A 198 1.97 6.55 25.40
CA PRO A 198 3.21 6.11 26.03
C PRO A 198 2.93 4.80 26.77
N VAL A 199 3.46 3.71 26.20
CA VAL A 199 3.30 2.39 26.78
C VAL A 199 3.85 2.47 28.19
N GLN A 200 3.11 1.95 29.18
CA GLN A 200 3.53 1.89 30.57
C GLN A 200 4.67 0.90 30.75
N GLY A 201 5.81 1.18 30.14
CA GLY A 201 7.08 0.52 30.40
C GLY A 201 7.88 1.33 31.44
N ASN A 202 8.57 0.64 32.34
CA ASN A 202 9.48 1.28 33.30
C ASN A 202 10.86 1.60 32.72
N ASP A 203 11.08 1.24 31.46
CA ASP A 203 12.33 1.45 30.78
C ASP A 203 12.46 2.89 30.28
N ILE A 204 13.70 3.36 30.17
CA ILE A 204 13.99 4.70 29.69
C ILE A 204 14.57 4.62 28.28
N CYS A 205 13.92 5.26 27.33
CA CYS A 205 14.45 5.36 25.96
C CYS A 205 15.80 6.09 25.97
N ALA A 206 16.85 5.42 25.53
CA ALA A 206 18.19 6.00 25.47
C ALA A 206 18.31 7.22 24.52
N VAL A 207 17.34 7.41 23.63
CA VAL A 207 17.31 8.50 22.65
C VAL A 207 16.56 9.71 23.18
N THR A 208 15.33 9.52 23.67
CA THR A 208 14.45 10.62 24.12
C THR A 208 14.59 10.90 25.61
N GLY A 209 15.01 9.93 26.42
CA GLY A 209 15.01 10.00 27.88
C GLY A 209 13.62 9.79 28.49
N GLU A 210 12.61 9.47 27.70
CA GLU A 210 11.24 9.24 28.16
C GLU A 210 11.05 7.79 28.60
N LYS A 211 10.17 7.59 29.58
CA LYS A 211 9.76 6.25 30.00
C LYS A 211 8.79 5.67 29.01
N GLY A 212 9.00 4.41 28.63
CA GLY A 212 8.13 3.69 27.69
C GLY A 212 8.58 2.27 27.50
N GLU A 213 7.86 1.52 26.68
CA GLU A 213 8.29 0.21 26.23
C GLU A 213 9.40 0.36 25.16
N ILE A 214 10.52 -0.31 25.41
CA ILE A 214 11.64 -0.30 24.46
C ILE A 214 11.40 -1.36 23.40
N SER A 215 11.42 -0.95 22.13
CA SER A 215 11.40 -1.89 21.01
C SER A 215 12.67 -2.76 21.04
N VAL A 216 12.48 -4.08 21.01
CA VAL A 216 13.60 -5.04 20.97
C VAL A 216 14.36 -4.96 19.65
N THR A 217 13.66 -4.57 18.58
CA THR A 217 14.22 -4.39 17.25
C THR A 217 13.68 -3.10 16.64
N HIS A 218 14.51 -2.41 15.88
CA HIS A 218 14.06 -1.26 15.08
C HIS A 218 13.95 -1.63 13.59
N ASP A 219 13.15 -0.89 12.86
CA ASP A 219 13.02 -1.06 11.42
C ASP A 219 14.31 -0.69 10.70
N LYS A 220 14.54 -1.34 9.55
CA LYS A 220 15.71 -1.06 8.71
C LYS A 220 15.66 0.36 8.17
N ILE A 221 16.73 1.11 8.35
CA ILE A 221 16.90 2.43 7.75
C ILE A 221 17.20 2.24 6.25
N LYS A 222 16.31 2.74 5.41
CA LYS A 222 16.40 2.65 3.94
C LYS A 222 16.70 4.02 3.32
N GLY A 223 17.17 4.01 2.06
CA GLY A 223 17.40 5.25 1.30
C GLY A 223 18.66 6.01 1.67
N VAL A 224 19.52 5.45 2.51
CA VAL A 224 20.82 6.05 2.83
C VAL A 224 21.76 5.85 1.64
N ARG A 225 22.28 6.94 1.09
CA ARG A 225 23.20 6.91 -0.05
C ARG A 225 24.47 6.13 0.33
N ASN A 226 24.88 5.19 -0.52
CA ASN A 226 26.02 4.29 -0.33
C ASN A 226 25.89 3.26 0.82
N ALA A 227 24.70 3.10 1.42
CA ALA A 227 24.46 2.00 2.34
C ALA A 227 24.14 0.70 1.57
N ASN A 228 24.29 -0.44 2.25
CA ASN A 228 23.93 -1.74 1.70
C ASN A 228 22.45 -1.75 1.23
N ALA A 229 22.17 -2.40 0.09
CA ALA A 229 20.83 -2.52 -0.47
C ALA A 229 19.81 -3.16 0.49
N THR A 230 20.27 -3.91 1.48
CA THR A 230 19.45 -4.56 2.52
C THR A 230 19.10 -3.63 3.69
N GLY A 231 19.58 -2.40 3.70
CA GLY A 231 19.42 -1.42 4.77
C GLY A 231 20.62 -1.39 5.73
N ALA A 232 20.81 -0.25 6.38
CA ALA A 232 21.78 -0.09 7.47
C ALA A 232 21.14 -0.53 8.79
N LEU A 233 21.94 -1.09 9.67
CA LEU A 233 21.63 -1.35 11.08
C LEU A 233 22.12 -0.16 11.91
#